data_a27466449c8eda074aa344aca2e23c72
#
_entry.id   a27466449c8eda074aa344aca2e23c72
#
_cell.length_a   1.000
_cell.length_b   1.000
_cell.length_c   1.000
_cell.angle_alpha   90.00
_cell.angle_beta   90.00
_cell.angle_gamma   90.00
#
_symmetry.space_group_name_H-M   'P 1'
#
loop_
_entity.id
_entity.type
_entity.pdbx_description
1 polymer ?
#
loop_
_entity_poly.entity_id
_entity_poly.type
_entity_poly.pdbx_seq_one_letter_code
_entity_poly.pdbx_strand_id
1 'polypeptide(L)'
;KFGLSDESSAIIYSLFYCGIYVLSLVGGIIADKTQNYKGTIMAGLIVMSLGYIILSVPVLSTENNIGWLLPLTCVALFLIAFGNGLFKGNLQAIVGQMYDNLEEDAVKDGPEAVKLAKSRRDSGFQIFYVFINVGGLIAPFVAPLLREWWLKAHQLAYNADLPALCHQYIKEGASMASENMANLTELVTKVGGTVSEDLTPFCTQYLDVFNTGIHYSFIASVVAMGISLMIFMINKKIFPTPGKKEKVESVSYTAEEKAAMAKEIKQRLYALFAVLGVVIFFWFSFHQN
;
A
#
# COMPACT_ATOMS: atom_id res chain seq x y z
N LYS A 1 -6.21 -15.17 9.85
CA LYS A 1 -5.69 -16.16 8.90
C LYS A 1 -4.80 -17.21 9.58
N PHE A 2 -3.87 -16.81 10.44
CA PHE A 2 -2.86 -17.71 11.05
C PHE A 2 -3.19 -18.09 12.51
N GLY A 3 -4.29 -17.62 13.10
CA GLY A 3 -4.56 -17.80 14.53
C GLY A 3 -3.52 -17.11 15.43
N LEU A 4 -2.87 -16.06 14.94
CA LEU A 4 -1.91 -15.27 15.73
C LEU A 4 -2.64 -14.44 16.77
N SER A 5 -1.95 -14.16 17.90
CA SER A 5 -2.45 -13.19 18.88
C SER A 5 -2.62 -11.80 18.26
N ASP A 6 -3.50 -11.00 18.83
CA ASP A 6 -3.73 -9.62 18.41
C ASP A 6 -2.45 -8.79 18.47
N GLU A 7 -1.64 -9.01 19.49
CA GLU A 7 -0.34 -8.33 19.65
C GLU A 7 0.62 -8.65 18.48
N SER A 8 0.77 -9.93 18.14
CA SER A 8 1.64 -10.35 17.02
C SER A 8 1.13 -9.80 15.69
N SER A 9 -0.18 -9.80 15.48
CA SER A 9 -0.82 -9.26 14.28
C SER A 9 -0.61 -7.74 14.18
N ALA A 10 -0.74 -7.03 15.29
CA ALA A 10 -0.51 -5.58 15.37
C ALA A 10 0.97 -5.21 15.08
N ILE A 11 1.93 -6.01 15.57
CA ILE A 11 3.35 -5.82 15.28
C ILE A 11 3.63 -5.98 13.78
N ILE A 12 3.14 -7.05 13.16
CA ILE A 12 3.32 -7.28 11.71
C ILE A 12 2.71 -6.14 10.90
N TYR A 13 1.50 -5.71 11.25
CA TYR A 13 0.82 -4.59 10.60
C TYR A 13 1.62 -3.29 10.75
N SER A 14 2.10 -2.99 11.94
CA SER A 14 2.86 -1.77 12.23
C SER A 14 4.19 -1.74 11.48
N LEU A 15 4.89 -2.87 11.42
CA LEU A 15 6.14 -3.01 10.65
C LEU A 15 5.89 -2.84 9.14
N PHE A 16 4.82 -3.43 8.62
CA PHE A 16 4.43 -3.27 7.23
C PHE A 16 4.11 -1.80 6.90
N TYR A 17 3.32 -1.14 7.76
CA TYR A 17 2.91 0.25 7.57
C TYR A 17 4.11 1.21 7.65
N CYS A 18 4.98 1.02 8.63
CA CYS A 18 6.26 1.75 8.75
C CYS A 18 7.12 1.52 7.50
N GLY A 19 7.22 0.27 7.05
CA GLY A 19 7.99 -0.11 5.86
C GLY A 19 7.55 0.65 4.61
N ILE A 20 6.25 0.84 4.39
CA ILE A 20 5.72 1.60 3.25
C ILE A 20 6.32 3.02 3.18
N TYR A 21 6.44 3.70 4.32
CA TYR A 21 6.98 5.07 4.35
C TYR A 21 8.51 5.11 4.29
N VAL A 22 9.19 4.28 5.07
CA VAL A 22 10.67 4.23 5.10
C VAL A 22 11.22 3.81 3.74
N LEU A 23 10.63 2.80 3.11
CA LEU A 23 11.07 2.32 1.80
C LEU A 23 10.74 3.31 0.67
N SER A 24 9.79 4.22 0.86
CA SER A 24 9.55 5.32 -0.09
C SER A 24 10.74 6.27 -0.19
N LEU A 25 11.43 6.53 0.92
CA LEU A 25 12.67 7.31 0.90
C LEU A 25 13.76 6.59 0.11
N VAL A 26 13.90 5.28 0.30
CA VAL A 26 14.86 4.45 -0.45
C VAL A 26 14.54 4.48 -1.95
N GLY A 27 13.25 4.34 -2.31
CA GLY A 27 12.79 4.43 -3.69
C GLY A 27 13.10 5.76 -4.37
N GLY A 28 12.92 6.87 -3.64
CA GLY A 28 13.30 8.21 -4.11
C GLY A 28 14.81 8.33 -4.35
N ILE A 29 15.63 7.90 -3.39
CA ILE A 29 17.10 7.91 -3.53
C ILE A 29 17.57 7.08 -4.75
N ILE A 30 16.97 5.92 -4.98
CA ILE A 30 17.29 5.08 -6.15
C ILE A 30 16.96 5.82 -7.45
N ALA A 31 15.78 6.41 -7.56
CA ALA A 31 15.37 7.15 -8.75
C ALA A 31 16.24 8.38 -8.99
N ASP A 32 16.57 9.13 -7.95
CA ASP A 32 17.43 10.33 -8.03
C ASP A 32 18.85 9.98 -8.45
N LYS A 33 19.43 8.90 -7.91
CA LYS A 33 20.78 8.46 -8.29
C LYS A 33 20.85 7.90 -9.70
N THR A 34 19.84 7.14 -10.11
CA THR A 34 19.80 6.52 -11.43
C THR A 34 19.27 7.44 -12.52
N GLN A 35 18.59 8.54 -12.14
CA GLN A 35 17.84 9.44 -13.03
C GLN A 35 16.84 8.68 -13.93
N ASN A 36 16.40 7.50 -13.48
CA ASN A 36 15.50 6.62 -14.23
C ASN A 36 14.18 6.42 -13.46
N TYR A 37 13.41 7.50 -13.29
CA TYR A 37 12.13 7.47 -12.61
C TYR A 37 11.15 6.48 -13.23
N LYS A 38 11.09 6.41 -14.58
CA LYS A 38 10.21 5.48 -15.30
C LYS A 38 10.56 4.02 -15.01
N GLY A 39 11.84 3.69 -15.01
CA GLY A 39 12.32 2.34 -14.68
C GLY A 39 12.02 1.99 -13.23
N THR A 40 12.22 2.91 -12.32
CA THR A 40 11.96 2.72 -10.88
C THR A 40 10.47 2.50 -10.61
N ILE A 41 9.59 3.30 -11.23
CA ILE A 41 8.13 3.12 -11.13
C ILE A 41 7.71 1.75 -11.67
N MET A 42 8.21 1.38 -12.85
CA MET A 42 7.88 0.09 -13.47
C MET A 42 8.36 -1.09 -12.61
N ALA A 43 9.58 -1.02 -12.08
CA ALA A 43 10.10 -2.00 -11.13
C ALA A 43 9.21 -2.08 -9.86
N GLY A 44 8.79 -0.93 -9.33
CA GLY A 44 7.88 -0.86 -8.20
C GLY A 44 6.55 -1.55 -8.45
N LEU A 45 5.92 -1.30 -9.61
CA LEU A 45 4.67 -1.97 -10.00
C LEU A 45 4.84 -3.48 -10.14
N ILE A 46 5.94 -3.95 -10.72
CA ILE A 46 6.23 -5.39 -10.89
C ILE A 46 6.44 -6.05 -9.52
N VAL A 47 7.30 -5.47 -8.69
CA VAL A 47 7.63 -6.02 -7.36
C VAL A 47 6.38 -6.08 -6.47
N MET A 48 5.54 -5.02 -6.50
CA MET A 48 4.30 -4.99 -5.75
C MET A 48 3.29 -6.02 -6.27
N SER A 49 3.20 -6.21 -7.59
CA SER A 49 2.36 -7.24 -8.21
C SER A 49 2.77 -8.64 -7.78
N LEU A 50 4.08 -8.95 -7.71
CA LEU A 50 4.58 -10.23 -7.22
C LEU A 50 4.17 -10.48 -5.76
N GLY A 51 4.26 -9.47 -4.89
CA GLY A 51 3.77 -9.57 -3.52
C GLY A 51 2.28 -9.88 -3.43
N TYR A 52 1.45 -9.20 -4.21
CA TYR A 52 0.00 -9.49 -4.26
C TYR A 52 -0.31 -10.86 -4.86
N ILE A 53 0.43 -11.33 -5.88
CA ILE A 53 0.29 -12.68 -6.44
C ILE A 53 0.55 -13.73 -5.37
N ILE A 54 1.62 -13.59 -4.59
CA ILE A 54 1.93 -14.52 -3.49
C ILE A 54 0.78 -14.54 -2.47
N LEU A 55 0.22 -13.38 -2.11
CA LEU A 55 -0.90 -13.30 -1.18
C LEU A 55 -2.22 -13.78 -1.77
N SER A 56 -2.38 -13.81 -3.09
CA SER A 56 -3.61 -14.23 -3.74
C SER A 56 -3.80 -15.75 -3.79
N VAL A 57 -2.75 -16.53 -3.54
CA VAL A 57 -2.84 -17.99 -3.52
C VAL A 57 -3.58 -18.45 -2.26
N PRO A 58 -4.74 -19.11 -2.38
CA PRO A 58 -5.51 -19.56 -1.24
C PRO A 58 -4.85 -20.80 -0.60
N VAL A 59 -4.19 -20.60 0.51
CA VAL A 59 -3.63 -21.69 1.32
C VAL A 59 -4.18 -21.58 2.74
N LEU A 60 -4.91 -22.60 3.18
CA LEU A 60 -5.37 -22.67 4.56
C LEU A 60 -4.17 -22.92 5.48
N SER A 61 -4.04 -22.10 6.52
CA SER A 61 -2.98 -22.30 7.52
C SER A 61 -3.33 -23.49 8.44
N THR A 62 -2.40 -24.39 8.55
CA THR A 62 -2.43 -25.55 9.45
C THR A 62 -1.17 -25.57 10.30
N GLU A 63 -1.15 -26.33 11.40
CA GLU A 63 0.05 -26.47 12.24
C GLU A 63 1.27 -26.94 11.44
N ASN A 64 1.05 -27.77 10.41
CA ASN A 64 2.13 -28.32 9.59
C ASN A 64 2.73 -27.32 8.59
N ASN A 65 1.99 -26.29 8.18
CA ASN A 65 2.45 -25.37 7.13
C ASN A 65 2.73 -23.93 7.62
N ILE A 66 2.34 -23.60 8.84
CA ILE A 66 2.51 -22.25 9.39
C ILE A 66 3.99 -21.81 9.42
N GLY A 67 4.90 -22.78 9.63
CA GLY A 67 6.34 -22.54 9.72
C GLY A 67 6.95 -21.95 8.45
N TRP A 68 6.41 -22.23 7.26
CA TRP A 68 6.87 -21.66 6.00
C TRP A 68 5.90 -20.61 5.44
N LEU A 69 4.60 -20.73 5.74
CA LEU A 69 3.57 -19.87 5.19
C LEU A 69 3.60 -18.48 5.81
N LEU A 70 3.89 -18.36 7.11
CA LEU A 70 4.02 -17.07 7.79
C LEU A 70 5.23 -16.29 7.27
N PRO A 71 6.46 -16.84 7.20
CA PRO A 71 7.58 -16.16 6.54
C PRO A 71 7.31 -15.76 5.10
N LEU A 72 6.66 -16.63 4.31
CA LEU A 72 6.28 -16.30 2.93
C LEU A 72 5.32 -15.12 2.87
N THR A 73 4.36 -15.04 3.78
CA THR A 73 3.45 -13.89 3.90
C THR A 73 4.21 -12.62 4.27
N CYS A 74 5.16 -12.71 5.21
CA CYS A 74 6.01 -11.55 5.57
C CYS A 74 6.87 -11.08 4.37
N VAL A 75 7.41 -12.00 3.59
CA VAL A 75 8.15 -11.67 2.34
C VAL A 75 7.21 -11.00 1.34
N ALA A 76 6.00 -11.49 1.16
CA ALA A 76 5.02 -10.87 0.26
C ALA A 76 4.65 -9.45 0.71
N LEU A 77 4.42 -9.23 2.01
CA LEU A 77 4.18 -7.91 2.58
C LEU A 77 5.39 -6.98 2.37
N PHE A 78 6.61 -7.48 2.57
CA PHE A 78 7.82 -6.72 2.29
C PHE A 78 7.92 -6.32 0.81
N LEU A 79 7.64 -7.23 -0.12
CA LEU A 79 7.63 -6.94 -1.56
C LEU A 79 6.59 -5.85 -1.90
N ILE A 80 5.40 -5.91 -1.29
CA ILE A 80 4.37 -4.88 -1.47
C ILE A 80 4.87 -3.53 -0.93
N ALA A 81 5.43 -3.49 0.28
CA ALA A 81 5.93 -2.26 0.88
C ALA A 81 7.10 -1.67 0.08
N PHE A 82 8.04 -2.50 -0.37
CA PHE A 82 9.19 -2.08 -1.17
C PHE A 82 8.75 -1.60 -2.56
N GLY A 83 7.89 -2.35 -3.24
CA GLY A 83 7.33 -1.94 -4.53
C GLY A 83 6.55 -0.62 -4.45
N ASN A 84 5.76 -0.44 -3.38
CA ASN A 84 5.07 0.83 -3.10
C ASN A 84 6.07 1.97 -2.89
N GLY A 85 7.16 1.72 -2.17
CA GLY A 85 8.23 2.69 -1.98
C GLY A 85 8.88 3.15 -3.29
N LEU A 86 9.13 2.21 -4.21
CA LEU A 86 9.65 2.53 -5.55
C LEU A 86 8.65 3.31 -6.42
N PHE A 87 7.37 3.09 -6.23
CA PHE A 87 6.30 3.65 -7.07
C PHE A 87 5.84 5.03 -6.58
N LYS A 88 5.43 5.14 -5.31
CA LYS A 88 4.60 6.24 -4.79
C LYS A 88 5.25 7.63 -4.93
N GLY A 89 6.47 7.78 -4.43
CA GLY A 89 7.17 9.07 -4.49
C GLY A 89 7.60 9.46 -5.90
N ASN A 90 8.03 8.47 -6.67
CA ASN A 90 8.55 8.68 -8.02
C ASN A 90 7.45 9.02 -9.04
N LEU A 91 6.20 8.56 -8.81
CA LEU A 91 5.07 8.97 -9.64
C LEU A 91 4.76 10.44 -9.49
N GLN A 92 4.82 10.99 -8.26
CA GLN A 92 4.66 12.42 -8.01
C GLN A 92 5.78 13.24 -8.67
N ALA A 93 7.02 12.74 -8.63
CA ALA A 93 8.15 13.38 -9.30
C ALA A 93 7.95 13.46 -10.82
N ILE A 94 7.48 12.40 -11.47
CA ILE A 94 7.16 12.43 -12.91
C ILE A 94 6.05 13.44 -13.23
N VAL A 95 5.00 13.53 -12.40
CA VAL A 95 3.95 14.53 -12.59
C VAL A 95 4.56 15.95 -12.56
N GLY A 96 5.47 16.22 -11.60
CA GLY A 96 6.20 17.49 -11.58
C GLY A 96 6.99 17.74 -12.88
N GLN A 97 7.77 16.77 -13.30
CA GLN A 97 8.61 16.85 -14.50
C GLN A 97 7.83 17.07 -15.81
N MET A 98 6.56 16.62 -15.87
CA MET A 98 5.70 16.87 -17.04
C MET A 98 5.45 18.37 -17.26
N TYR A 99 5.52 19.17 -16.21
CA TYR A 99 5.30 20.62 -16.27
C TYR A 99 6.59 21.43 -16.29
N ASP A 100 7.75 20.85 -15.94
CA ASP A 100 9.02 21.58 -15.89
C ASP A 100 9.38 22.17 -17.27
N ASN A 101 9.26 21.40 -18.34
CA ASN A 101 9.52 21.88 -19.70
C ASN A 101 8.55 23.01 -20.11
N LEU A 102 7.28 22.92 -19.68
CA LEU A 102 6.29 23.97 -19.95
C LEU A 102 6.62 25.28 -19.22
N GLU A 103 7.15 25.18 -18.00
CA GLU A 103 7.61 26.36 -17.25
C GLU A 103 8.88 26.97 -17.90
N GLU A 104 9.83 26.16 -18.34
CA GLU A 104 11.05 26.62 -19.03
C GLU A 104 10.73 27.31 -20.35
N ASP A 105 9.83 26.73 -21.14
CA ASP A 105 9.41 27.38 -22.41
C ASP A 105 8.65 28.68 -22.16
N ALA A 106 7.80 28.72 -21.11
CA ALA A 106 7.06 29.93 -20.76
C ALA A 106 7.97 31.14 -20.34
N VAL A 107 9.19 30.86 -19.90
CA VAL A 107 10.15 31.93 -19.58
C VAL A 107 10.45 32.80 -20.82
N LYS A 108 10.43 32.24 -22.03
CA LYS A 108 10.66 32.94 -23.30
C LYS A 108 9.51 33.89 -23.65
N ASP A 109 8.29 33.54 -23.18
CA ASP A 109 7.06 34.27 -23.51
C ASP A 109 6.70 35.37 -22.48
N GLY A 110 7.44 35.43 -21.37
CA GLY A 110 7.34 36.49 -20.36
C GLY A 110 6.66 36.09 -19.05
N PRO A 111 6.55 37.02 -18.08
CA PRO A 111 6.14 36.73 -16.72
C PRO A 111 4.70 36.19 -16.59
N GLU A 112 3.79 36.63 -17.45
CA GLU A 112 2.41 36.15 -17.44
C GLU A 112 2.30 34.70 -17.91
N ALA A 113 3.08 34.30 -18.93
CA ALA A 113 3.15 32.92 -19.39
C ALA A 113 3.71 31.99 -18.31
N VAL A 114 4.73 32.42 -17.59
CA VAL A 114 5.29 31.68 -16.43
C VAL A 114 4.25 31.51 -15.35
N LYS A 115 3.48 32.54 -15.02
CA LYS A 115 2.40 32.45 -14.03
C LYS A 115 1.33 31.45 -14.46
N LEU A 116 0.96 31.44 -15.74
CA LEU A 116 0.00 30.49 -16.29
C LEU A 116 0.54 29.03 -16.24
N ALA A 117 1.82 28.83 -16.61
CA ALA A 117 2.45 27.52 -16.57
C ALA A 117 2.48 26.95 -15.14
N LYS A 118 2.82 27.75 -14.13
CA LYS A 118 2.74 27.38 -12.70
C LYS A 118 1.32 27.03 -12.28
N SER A 119 0.32 27.82 -12.66
CA SER A 119 -1.08 27.52 -12.37
C SER A 119 -1.54 26.19 -13.00
N ARG A 120 -1.07 25.87 -14.21
CA ARG A 120 -1.34 24.57 -14.86
C ARG A 120 -0.69 23.42 -14.10
N ARG A 121 0.54 23.59 -13.62
CA ARG A 121 1.23 22.61 -12.76
C ARG A 121 0.42 22.32 -11.48
N ASP A 122 -0.01 23.36 -10.78
CA ASP A 122 -0.82 23.25 -9.57
C ASP A 122 -2.13 22.50 -9.86
N SER A 123 -2.81 22.85 -10.95
CA SER A 123 -4.02 22.14 -11.39
C SER A 123 -3.75 20.67 -11.72
N GLY A 124 -2.61 20.36 -12.34
CA GLY A 124 -2.19 19.00 -12.63
C GLY A 124 -2.02 18.15 -11.35
N PHE A 125 -1.37 18.71 -10.35
CA PHE A 125 -1.26 18.05 -9.04
C PHE A 125 -2.61 17.89 -8.35
N GLN A 126 -3.50 18.88 -8.42
CA GLN A 126 -4.84 18.77 -7.85
C GLN A 126 -5.62 17.62 -8.50
N ILE A 127 -5.61 17.51 -9.83
CA ILE A 127 -6.24 16.42 -10.57
C ILE A 127 -5.63 15.07 -10.15
N PHE A 128 -4.31 15.01 -10.05
CA PHE A 128 -3.63 13.79 -9.60
C PHE A 128 -4.10 13.34 -8.20
N TYR A 129 -4.22 14.27 -7.25
CA TYR A 129 -4.71 13.97 -5.92
C TYR A 129 -6.19 13.58 -5.89
N VAL A 130 -7.03 14.18 -6.74
CA VAL A 130 -8.43 13.76 -6.88
C VAL A 130 -8.52 12.29 -7.30
N PHE A 131 -7.73 11.85 -8.29
CA PHE A 131 -7.73 10.45 -8.71
C PHE A 131 -7.19 9.49 -7.64
N ILE A 132 -6.21 9.89 -6.84
CA ILE A 132 -5.77 9.12 -5.66
C ILE A 132 -6.93 8.92 -4.69
N ASN A 133 -7.67 10.00 -4.37
CA ASN A 133 -8.81 9.93 -3.46
C ASN A 133 -9.97 9.08 -4.02
N VAL A 134 -10.25 9.16 -5.32
CA VAL A 134 -11.23 8.28 -5.98
C VAL A 134 -10.82 6.82 -5.84
N GLY A 135 -9.55 6.48 -6.05
CA GLY A 135 -9.03 5.13 -5.79
C GLY A 135 -9.18 4.71 -4.33
N GLY A 136 -8.85 5.60 -3.41
CA GLY A 136 -9.01 5.40 -1.98
C GLY A 136 -10.47 5.22 -1.54
N LEU A 137 -11.42 5.84 -2.24
CA LEU A 137 -12.84 5.66 -2.00
C LEU A 137 -13.34 4.29 -2.50
N ILE A 138 -12.90 3.85 -3.67
CA ILE A 138 -13.38 2.61 -4.31
C ILE A 138 -12.81 1.36 -3.62
N ALA A 139 -11.52 1.35 -3.29
CA ALA A 139 -10.82 0.17 -2.79
C ALA A 139 -11.46 -0.46 -1.52
N PRO A 140 -11.89 0.30 -0.50
CA PRO A 140 -12.55 -0.25 0.69
C PRO A 140 -13.86 -0.98 0.42
N PHE A 141 -14.51 -0.72 -0.70
CA PHE A 141 -15.74 -1.41 -1.08
C PHE A 141 -15.48 -2.69 -1.88
N VAL A 142 -14.47 -2.70 -2.74
CA VAL A 142 -14.19 -3.84 -3.63
C VAL A 142 -13.79 -5.08 -2.84
N ALA A 143 -12.90 -4.96 -1.87
CA ALA A 143 -12.40 -6.10 -1.11
C ALA A 143 -13.50 -6.79 -0.25
N PRO A 144 -14.30 -6.05 0.56
CA PRO A 144 -15.42 -6.63 1.29
C PRO A 144 -16.49 -7.23 0.38
N LEU A 145 -16.83 -6.57 -0.75
CA LEU A 145 -17.83 -7.08 -1.69
C LEU A 145 -17.44 -8.44 -2.28
N LEU A 146 -16.17 -8.61 -2.67
CA LEU A 146 -15.68 -9.89 -3.20
C LEU A 146 -15.70 -10.99 -2.13
N ARG A 147 -15.29 -10.68 -0.90
CA ARG A 147 -15.33 -11.60 0.22
C ARG A 147 -16.77 -12.00 0.56
N GLU A 148 -17.68 -11.03 0.65
CA GLU A 148 -19.09 -11.32 0.92
C GLU A 148 -19.74 -12.13 -0.20
N TRP A 149 -19.45 -11.79 -1.45
CA TRP A 149 -19.94 -12.54 -2.60
C TRP A 149 -19.53 -14.00 -2.52
N TRP A 150 -18.27 -14.27 -2.17
CA TRP A 150 -17.76 -15.64 -2.03
C TRP A 150 -18.40 -16.38 -0.85
N LEU A 151 -18.52 -15.76 0.30
CA LEU A 151 -19.19 -16.35 1.47
C LEU A 151 -20.67 -16.66 1.15
N LYS A 152 -21.39 -15.74 0.54
CA LYS A 152 -22.79 -15.96 0.14
C LYS A 152 -22.95 -17.09 -0.87
N ALA A 153 -22.01 -17.27 -1.79
CA ALA A 153 -22.00 -18.39 -2.73
C ALA A 153 -21.92 -19.76 -2.01
N HIS A 154 -21.35 -19.77 -0.80
CA HIS A 154 -21.29 -20.95 0.07
C HIS A 154 -22.38 -20.95 1.16
N GLN A 155 -23.41 -20.11 1.03
CA GLN A 155 -24.51 -19.96 1.98
C GLN A 155 -24.06 -19.55 3.38
N LEU A 156 -22.92 -18.83 3.47
CA LEU A 156 -22.34 -18.35 4.72
C LEU A 156 -22.36 -16.82 4.74
N ALA A 157 -22.51 -16.25 5.97
CA ALA A 157 -22.37 -14.81 6.18
C ALA A 157 -21.00 -14.47 6.78
N TYR A 158 -20.58 -13.24 6.56
CA TYR A 158 -19.35 -12.71 7.16
C TYR A 158 -19.52 -12.42 8.64
N ASN A 159 -18.57 -12.88 9.43
CA ASN A 159 -18.39 -12.49 10.83
C ASN A 159 -16.89 -12.32 11.12
N ALA A 160 -16.50 -11.25 11.83
CA ALA A 160 -15.11 -10.94 12.11
C ALA A 160 -14.51 -11.82 13.22
N ASP A 161 -15.32 -12.20 14.21
CA ASP A 161 -14.87 -12.87 15.42
C ASP A 161 -14.87 -14.41 15.27
N LEU A 162 -15.75 -14.92 14.41
CA LEU A 162 -15.92 -16.34 14.21
C LEU A 162 -14.65 -17.10 13.80
N PRO A 163 -13.75 -16.56 12.94
CA PRO A 163 -12.50 -17.25 12.61
C PRO A 163 -11.61 -17.52 13.82
N ALA A 164 -11.51 -16.57 14.76
CA ALA A 164 -10.71 -16.73 15.97
C ALA A 164 -11.27 -17.83 16.87
N LEU A 165 -12.59 -17.83 17.07
CA LEU A 165 -13.28 -18.88 17.85
C LEU A 165 -13.19 -20.25 17.18
N CYS A 166 -13.28 -20.32 15.84
CA CYS A 166 -13.10 -21.56 15.09
C CYS A 166 -11.68 -22.13 15.26
N HIS A 167 -10.64 -21.28 15.18
CA HIS A 167 -9.26 -21.71 15.44
C HIS A 167 -9.08 -22.20 16.87
N GLN A 168 -9.67 -21.52 17.86
CA GLN A 168 -9.62 -21.93 19.25
C GLN A 168 -10.34 -23.27 19.44
N TYR A 169 -11.53 -23.46 18.87
CA TYR A 169 -12.27 -24.70 18.96
C TYR A 169 -11.54 -25.89 18.32
N ILE A 170 -10.93 -25.73 17.18
CA ILE A 170 -10.14 -26.78 16.52
C ILE A 170 -8.96 -27.20 17.39
N LYS A 171 -8.38 -26.29 18.18
CA LYS A 171 -7.25 -26.57 19.06
C LYS A 171 -7.65 -27.18 20.40
N GLU A 172 -8.70 -26.67 21.04
CA GLU A 172 -9.11 -27.00 22.41
C GLU A 172 -10.29 -28.00 22.47
N GLY A 173 -11.07 -28.07 21.40
CA GLY A 173 -12.25 -28.94 21.35
C GLY A 173 -13.26 -28.63 22.46
N ALA A 174 -13.76 -29.67 23.09
CA ALA A 174 -14.70 -29.56 24.20
C ALA A 174 -14.13 -28.95 25.49
N SER A 175 -12.81 -28.74 25.59
CA SER A 175 -12.17 -28.06 26.73
C SER A 175 -12.18 -26.51 26.62
N MET A 176 -12.70 -25.97 25.52
CA MET A 176 -12.92 -24.55 25.34
C MET A 176 -13.78 -23.96 26.46
N ALA A 177 -13.47 -22.73 26.91
CA ALA A 177 -14.23 -22.04 27.95
C ALA A 177 -15.73 -21.95 27.58
N SER A 178 -16.61 -22.15 28.54
CA SER A 178 -18.07 -22.20 28.31
C SER A 178 -18.62 -20.92 27.64
N GLU A 179 -18.06 -19.77 27.98
CA GLU A 179 -18.44 -18.50 27.37
C GLU A 179 -18.08 -18.45 25.89
N ASN A 180 -16.87 -18.86 25.53
CA ASN A 180 -16.40 -18.90 24.13
C ASN A 180 -17.17 -19.95 23.32
N MET A 181 -17.53 -21.07 23.93
CA MET A 181 -18.37 -22.11 23.32
C MET A 181 -19.79 -21.59 23.03
N ALA A 182 -20.38 -20.85 23.96
CA ALA A 182 -21.69 -20.25 23.76
C ALA A 182 -21.66 -19.21 22.63
N ASN A 183 -20.65 -18.34 22.62
CA ASN A 183 -20.44 -17.35 21.56
C ASN A 183 -20.23 -18.04 20.21
N LEU A 184 -19.40 -19.08 20.14
CA LEU A 184 -19.18 -19.85 18.90
C LEU A 184 -20.50 -20.42 18.38
N THR A 185 -21.30 -21.07 19.23
CA THR A 185 -22.58 -21.66 18.84
C THR A 185 -23.58 -20.64 18.32
N GLU A 186 -23.66 -19.48 18.98
CA GLU A 186 -24.50 -18.36 18.55
C GLU A 186 -24.06 -17.84 17.17
N LEU A 187 -22.74 -17.61 16.98
CA LEU A 187 -22.20 -17.10 15.72
C LEU A 187 -22.33 -18.10 14.57
N VAL A 188 -22.16 -19.41 14.82
CA VAL A 188 -22.41 -20.46 13.83
C VAL A 188 -23.82 -20.34 13.26
N THR A 189 -24.82 -20.18 14.13
CA THR A 189 -26.22 -20.02 13.73
C THR A 189 -26.42 -18.71 12.93
N LYS A 190 -25.83 -17.60 13.39
CA LYS A 190 -25.95 -16.29 12.73
C LYS A 190 -25.37 -16.28 11.32
N VAL A 191 -24.32 -17.03 11.06
CA VAL A 191 -23.69 -17.08 9.73
C VAL A 191 -24.30 -18.11 8.78
N GLY A 192 -25.34 -18.82 9.20
CA GLY A 192 -26.04 -19.82 8.38
C GLY A 192 -25.52 -21.26 8.57
N GLY A 193 -24.68 -21.50 9.58
CA GLY A 193 -24.20 -22.82 9.93
C GLY A 193 -25.22 -23.63 10.75
N THR A 194 -25.01 -24.93 10.79
CA THR A 194 -25.81 -25.87 11.64
C THR A 194 -25.00 -26.24 12.87
N VAL A 195 -25.63 -26.12 14.03
CA VAL A 195 -25.01 -26.52 15.29
C VAL A 195 -25.09 -28.02 15.43
N SER A 196 -23.97 -28.69 15.59
CA SER A 196 -23.81 -30.12 15.83
C SER A 196 -23.01 -30.36 17.11
N GLU A 197 -23.00 -31.61 17.62
CA GLU A 197 -22.18 -32.00 18.78
C GLU A 197 -20.68 -31.75 18.53
N ASP A 198 -20.23 -31.99 17.31
CA ASP A 198 -18.86 -31.64 16.87
C ASP A 198 -18.92 -30.51 15.83
N LEU A 199 -18.35 -29.34 16.18
CA LEU A 199 -18.28 -28.18 15.31
C LEU A 199 -16.99 -28.15 14.46
N THR A 200 -16.09 -29.14 14.60
CA THR A 200 -14.83 -29.20 13.84
C THR A 200 -15.04 -29.14 12.33
N PRO A 201 -15.99 -29.90 11.74
CA PRO A 201 -16.24 -29.87 10.30
C PRO A 201 -16.70 -28.47 9.84
N PHE A 202 -17.62 -27.85 10.58
CA PHE A 202 -18.12 -26.53 10.29
C PHE A 202 -17.00 -25.48 10.39
N CYS A 203 -16.25 -25.49 11.50
CA CYS A 203 -15.15 -24.55 11.71
C CYS A 203 -14.10 -24.66 10.61
N THR A 204 -13.73 -25.87 10.21
CA THR A 204 -12.77 -26.10 9.12
C THR A 204 -13.29 -25.55 7.79
N GLN A 205 -14.56 -25.84 7.46
CA GLN A 205 -15.20 -25.33 6.25
C GLN A 205 -15.30 -23.80 6.26
N TYR A 206 -15.73 -23.21 7.38
CA TYR A 206 -15.86 -21.76 7.49
C TYR A 206 -14.53 -21.06 7.32
N LEU A 207 -13.47 -21.56 7.97
CA LEU A 207 -12.12 -21.02 7.85
C LEU A 207 -11.59 -21.12 6.42
N ASP A 208 -11.84 -22.22 5.72
CA ASP A 208 -11.42 -22.38 4.33
C ASP A 208 -12.13 -21.39 3.40
N VAL A 209 -13.46 -21.31 3.50
CA VAL A 209 -14.25 -20.36 2.70
C VAL A 209 -13.90 -18.91 3.02
N PHE A 210 -13.76 -18.57 4.30
CA PHE A 210 -13.38 -17.23 4.76
C PHE A 210 -11.98 -16.84 4.26
N ASN A 211 -11.01 -17.75 4.39
CA ASN A 211 -9.64 -17.54 3.92
C ASN A 211 -9.60 -17.34 2.39
N THR A 212 -10.29 -18.21 1.65
CA THR A 212 -10.38 -18.09 0.18
C THR A 212 -11.00 -16.74 -0.24
N GLY A 213 -12.04 -16.28 0.47
CA GLY A 213 -12.66 -14.97 0.23
C GLY A 213 -11.69 -13.80 0.43
N ILE A 214 -10.79 -13.89 1.43
CA ILE A 214 -9.71 -12.90 1.60
C ILE A 214 -8.73 -12.96 0.42
N HIS A 215 -8.34 -14.15 -0.04
CA HIS A 215 -7.44 -14.29 -1.18
C HIS A 215 -8.01 -13.72 -2.48
N TYR A 216 -9.32 -13.82 -2.70
CA TYR A 216 -9.99 -13.18 -3.84
C TYR A 216 -9.91 -11.65 -3.79
N SER A 217 -9.89 -11.06 -2.59
CA SER A 217 -9.64 -9.62 -2.45
C SER A 217 -8.22 -9.24 -2.94
N PHE A 218 -7.23 -10.09 -2.72
CA PHE A 218 -5.88 -9.88 -3.26
C PHE A 218 -5.81 -10.08 -4.79
N ILE A 219 -6.60 -10.99 -5.36
CA ILE A 219 -6.71 -11.13 -6.83
C ILE A 219 -7.20 -9.83 -7.47
N ALA A 220 -8.17 -9.13 -6.86
CA ALA A 220 -8.60 -7.82 -7.34
C ALA A 220 -7.43 -6.81 -7.36
N SER A 221 -6.58 -6.84 -6.34
CA SER A 221 -5.37 -6.01 -6.30
C SER A 221 -4.39 -6.39 -7.42
N VAL A 222 -4.18 -7.68 -7.71
CA VAL A 222 -3.34 -8.15 -8.83
C VAL A 222 -3.88 -7.63 -10.16
N VAL A 223 -5.19 -7.71 -10.39
CA VAL A 223 -5.84 -7.20 -11.61
C VAL A 223 -5.64 -5.69 -11.73
N ALA A 224 -5.89 -4.94 -10.65
CA ALA A 224 -5.69 -3.49 -10.64
C ALA A 224 -4.23 -3.10 -10.93
N MET A 225 -3.26 -3.83 -10.37
CA MET A 225 -1.84 -3.63 -10.64
C MET A 225 -1.48 -3.97 -12.08
N GLY A 226 -2.05 -5.04 -12.65
CA GLY A 226 -1.87 -5.41 -14.05
C GLY A 226 -2.38 -4.31 -15.00
N ILE A 227 -3.57 -3.77 -14.72
CA ILE A 227 -4.14 -2.64 -15.47
C ILE A 227 -3.23 -1.41 -15.36
N SER A 228 -2.77 -1.08 -14.14
CA SER A 228 -1.86 0.06 -13.90
C SER A 228 -0.56 -0.09 -14.67
N LEU A 229 0.05 -1.28 -14.64
CA LEU A 229 1.28 -1.57 -15.38
C LEU A 229 1.05 -1.46 -16.91
N MET A 230 -0.05 -1.98 -17.42
CA MET A 230 -0.42 -1.89 -18.83
C MET A 230 -0.59 -0.43 -19.28
N ILE A 231 -1.35 0.37 -18.52
CA ILE A 231 -1.54 1.81 -18.79
C ILE A 231 -0.20 2.54 -18.77
N PHE A 232 0.64 2.25 -17.78
CA PHE A 232 1.97 2.86 -17.67
C PHE A 232 2.85 2.51 -18.86
N MET A 233 2.88 1.24 -19.30
CA MET A 233 3.67 0.79 -20.45
C MET A 233 3.21 1.44 -21.76
N ILE A 234 1.90 1.54 -22.00
CA ILE A 234 1.35 2.17 -23.19
C ILE A 234 1.76 3.65 -23.25
N ASN A 235 1.70 4.34 -22.13
CA ASN A 235 1.98 5.77 -22.04
C ASN A 235 3.44 6.11 -21.74
N LYS A 236 4.34 5.11 -21.62
CA LYS A 236 5.74 5.30 -21.25
C LYS A 236 6.49 6.32 -22.13
N LYS A 237 6.11 6.44 -23.40
CA LYS A 237 6.73 7.37 -24.34
C LYS A 237 6.33 8.84 -24.10
N ILE A 238 5.14 9.05 -23.52
CA ILE A 238 4.61 10.40 -23.24
C ILE A 238 5.26 11.01 -21.99
N PHE A 239 5.61 10.15 -21.02
CA PHE A 239 6.26 10.64 -19.80
C PHE A 239 7.64 11.23 -20.08
N PRO A 240 8.00 12.34 -19.44
CA PRO A 240 9.31 12.95 -19.60
C PRO A 240 10.41 11.96 -19.19
N THR A 241 11.49 11.97 -19.95
CA THR A 241 12.73 11.35 -19.50
C THR A 241 13.60 12.52 -19.09
N PRO A 242 13.92 12.72 -17.81
CA PRO A 242 14.87 13.75 -17.43
C PRO A 242 16.11 13.45 -18.24
N GLY A 243 16.54 14.44 -19.03
CA GLY A 243 17.84 14.39 -19.70
C GLY A 243 18.83 14.02 -18.60
N LYS A 244 19.81 13.15 -18.88
CA LYS A 244 20.99 13.09 -18.03
C LYS A 244 21.34 14.55 -17.80
N LYS A 245 21.25 15.06 -16.57
CA LYS A 245 21.76 16.38 -16.26
C LYS A 245 23.15 16.37 -16.90
N GLU A 246 23.29 17.02 -18.05
CA GLU A 246 24.61 17.33 -18.54
C GLU A 246 25.31 17.80 -17.30
N LYS A 247 26.44 17.21 -16.96
CA LYS A 247 27.23 17.68 -15.84
C LYS A 247 27.28 19.16 -16.08
N VAL A 248 26.46 19.92 -15.33
CA VAL A 248 26.50 21.37 -15.39
C VAL A 248 27.95 21.62 -15.21
N GLU A 249 28.60 22.11 -16.29
CA GLU A 249 30.01 22.48 -16.26
C GLU A 249 30.12 23.24 -14.96
N SER A 250 30.93 22.74 -14.07
CA SER A 250 30.98 23.16 -12.69
C SER A 250 31.08 24.68 -12.70
N VAL A 251 29.93 25.36 -12.61
CA VAL A 251 29.90 26.78 -12.31
C VAL A 251 30.69 26.85 -11.03
N SER A 252 31.91 27.40 -11.13
CA SER A 252 32.81 27.50 -10.00
C SER A 252 32.27 28.59 -9.10
N TYR A 253 31.30 28.25 -8.29
CA TYR A 253 30.80 29.13 -7.26
C TYR A 253 31.94 29.52 -6.33
N THR A 254 32.05 30.78 -6.02
CA THR A 254 32.99 31.30 -5.03
C THR A 254 32.71 30.64 -3.65
N ALA A 255 33.68 30.63 -2.76
CA ALA A 255 33.50 30.09 -1.42
C ALA A 255 32.35 30.79 -0.67
N GLU A 256 32.13 32.07 -0.91
CA GLU A 256 31.03 32.86 -0.31
C GLU A 256 29.67 32.45 -0.86
N GLU A 257 29.54 32.24 -2.17
CA GLU A 257 28.29 31.76 -2.80
C GLU A 257 27.93 30.34 -2.31
N LYS A 258 28.90 29.45 -2.20
CA LYS A 258 28.70 28.11 -1.63
C LYS A 258 28.23 28.16 -0.18
N ALA A 259 28.79 29.04 0.64
CA ALA A 259 28.41 29.25 2.02
C ALA A 259 26.98 29.83 2.14
N ALA A 260 26.64 30.79 1.29
CA ALA A 260 25.28 31.37 1.23
C ALA A 260 24.25 30.33 0.83
N MET A 261 24.52 29.55 -0.24
CA MET A 261 23.64 28.43 -0.64
C MET A 261 23.48 27.37 0.44
N ALA A 262 24.56 26.98 1.11
CA ALA A 262 24.51 26.02 2.21
C ALA A 262 23.66 26.54 3.39
N LYS A 263 23.77 27.84 3.71
CA LYS A 263 22.93 28.48 4.74
C LYS A 263 21.46 28.47 4.37
N GLU A 264 21.14 28.80 3.13
CA GLU A 264 19.76 28.78 2.63
C GLU A 264 19.17 27.38 2.63
N ILE A 265 19.90 26.37 2.15
CA ILE A 265 19.50 24.97 2.19
C ILE A 265 19.24 24.54 3.64
N LYS A 266 20.12 24.90 4.57
CA LYS A 266 19.96 24.59 6.00
C LYS A 266 18.69 25.21 6.58
N GLN A 267 18.40 26.46 6.26
CA GLN A 267 17.17 27.14 6.69
C GLN A 267 15.91 26.47 6.14
N ARG A 268 15.92 26.12 4.87
CA ARG A 268 14.80 25.37 4.22
C ARG A 268 14.60 23.99 4.85
N LEU A 269 15.68 23.28 5.18
CA LEU A 269 15.62 22.00 5.89
C LEU A 269 15.03 22.14 7.29
N TYR A 270 15.42 23.16 8.06
CA TYR A 270 14.83 23.42 9.37
C TYR A 270 13.34 23.73 9.29
N ALA A 271 12.92 24.54 8.33
CA ALA A 271 11.51 24.82 8.09
C ALA A 271 10.73 23.54 7.74
N LEU A 272 11.31 22.70 6.87
CA LEU A 272 10.73 21.41 6.50
C LEU A 272 10.57 20.49 7.73
N PHE A 273 11.62 20.35 8.54
CA PHE A 273 11.56 19.53 9.76
C PHE A 273 10.56 20.08 10.80
N ALA A 274 10.44 21.39 10.92
CA ALA A 274 9.43 22.00 11.78
C ALA A 274 8.00 21.64 11.32
N VAL A 275 7.72 21.75 10.02
CA VAL A 275 6.44 21.35 9.43
C VAL A 275 6.18 19.85 9.63
N LEU A 276 7.18 19.00 9.38
CA LEU A 276 7.06 17.55 9.60
C LEU A 276 6.78 17.23 11.07
N GLY A 277 7.38 17.95 12.01
CA GLY A 277 7.09 17.83 13.45
C GLY A 277 5.61 18.09 13.75
N VAL A 278 5.05 19.18 13.21
CA VAL A 278 3.61 19.49 13.36
C VAL A 278 2.72 18.41 12.73
N VAL A 279 3.10 17.91 11.56
CA VAL A 279 2.37 16.86 10.83
C VAL A 279 2.32 15.55 11.63
N ILE A 280 3.37 15.20 12.38
CA ILE A 280 3.37 14.01 13.26
C ILE A 280 2.23 14.11 14.30
N PHE A 281 2.09 15.25 14.98
CA PHE A 281 1.03 15.44 15.97
C PHE A 281 -0.36 15.46 15.33
N PHE A 282 -0.49 16.03 14.13
CA PHE A 282 -1.74 16.00 13.38
C PHE A 282 -2.17 14.55 13.07
N TRP A 283 -1.29 13.73 12.52
CA TRP A 283 -1.59 12.33 12.19
C TRP A 283 -1.83 11.48 13.44
N PHE A 284 -1.09 11.74 14.52
CA PHE A 284 -1.32 11.08 15.80
C PHE A 284 -2.75 11.32 16.31
N SER A 285 -3.24 12.57 16.24
CA SER A 285 -4.62 12.88 16.62
C SER A 285 -5.64 12.29 15.65
N PHE A 286 -5.36 12.33 14.36
CA PHE A 286 -6.28 11.87 13.30
C PHE A 286 -6.52 10.35 13.33
N HIS A 287 -5.52 9.56 13.68
CA HIS A 287 -5.64 8.10 13.72
C HIS A 287 -6.19 7.55 15.04
N GLN A 288 -6.45 8.38 16.02
CA GLN A 288 -7.06 7.96 17.30
C GLN A 288 -8.60 8.00 17.31
N ASN A 289 -9.22 8.48 16.26
CA ASN A 289 -10.65 8.44 16.01
C ASN A 289 -10.94 7.26 15.05
#